data_c02b5d6fdba996960a11a754eeb66539
#
_entry.id   c02b5d6fdba996960a11a754eeb66539
#
_cell.length_a   1.000
_cell.length_b   1.000
_cell.length_c   1.000
_cell.angle_alpha   90.00
_cell.angle_beta   90.00
_cell.angle_gamma   90.00
#
_symmetry.space_group_name_H-M   'P 1'
#
loop_
_entity.id
_entity.type
_entity.pdbx_description
1 polymer ?
#
loop_
_entity_poly.entity_id
_entity_poly.type
_entity_poly.pdbx_seq_one_letter_code
_entity_poly.pdbx_strand_id
1 'polypeptide(L)'
;YQSASDKIDPLVYLRESNLTKANVDIRNLAIEAKNGFNENENLETSHNLMSLVAEKIEYKPLTTNNQTTAIEAFNQKKGVCQDQAHIMIAAAKTLGIPARYVSGYMHNNSHSSEFQSTHAWAEFYINDLGWVGFDPTNKCSPDERYVRVSCGLDASYASPIKGVFYGNINNDAVIENLDIHVQTLENNSQQ
;
A
#
# COMPACT_ATOMS: atom_id res chain seq x y z
N TYR A 1 15.41 4.40 -0.54
CA TYR A 1 15.05 5.56 0.28
C TYR A 1 15.19 5.17 1.76
N GLN A 2 16.38 5.26 2.30
CA GLN A 2 16.57 5.11 3.75
C GLN A 2 16.19 6.44 4.41
N SER A 3 14.99 6.53 4.93
CA SER A 3 14.64 7.59 5.87
C SER A 3 15.43 7.36 7.16
N ALA A 4 16.14 8.35 7.64
CA ALA A 4 16.86 8.31 8.95
C ALA A 4 15.93 8.00 10.14
N SER A 5 14.62 7.93 9.93
CA SER A 5 13.59 7.64 10.93
C SER A 5 13.17 6.16 10.98
N ASP A 6 13.58 5.29 10.04
CA ASP A 6 13.22 3.87 10.06
C ASP A 6 14.13 3.08 11.03
N LYS A 7 13.89 3.26 12.32
CA LYS A 7 14.60 2.54 13.39
C LYS A 7 13.99 1.18 13.72
N ILE A 8 12.90 0.79 13.05
CA ILE A 8 12.20 -0.47 13.29
C ILE A 8 12.89 -1.55 12.46
N ASP A 9 13.27 -2.66 13.11
CA ASP A 9 13.82 -3.83 12.41
C ASP A 9 12.82 -4.30 11.34
N PRO A 10 13.24 -4.44 10.07
CA PRO A 10 12.39 -4.92 8.99
C PRO A 10 11.68 -6.24 9.29
N LEU A 11 12.28 -7.12 10.07
CA LEU A 11 11.69 -8.41 10.46
C LEU A 11 10.35 -8.26 11.22
N VAL A 12 10.10 -7.13 11.87
CA VAL A 12 8.81 -6.82 12.50
C VAL A 12 7.68 -6.85 11.48
N TYR A 13 7.97 -6.50 10.23
CA TYR A 13 7.00 -6.44 9.13
C TYR A 13 6.76 -7.79 8.43
N LEU A 14 7.34 -8.89 8.94
CA LEU A 14 6.90 -10.25 8.61
C LEU A 14 5.63 -10.65 9.38
N ARG A 15 5.26 -9.91 10.43
CA ARG A 15 4.05 -10.20 11.21
C ARG A 15 2.79 -10.01 10.35
N GLU A 16 1.90 -10.98 10.44
CA GLU A 16 0.56 -10.85 9.86
C GLU A 16 -0.30 -9.89 10.69
N SER A 17 -1.21 -9.21 10.00
CA SER A 17 -2.34 -8.48 10.61
C SER A 17 -3.64 -9.11 10.13
N ASN A 18 -4.76 -8.71 10.72
CA ASN A 18 -6.05 -9.25 10.28
C ASN A 18 -6.33 -8.95 8.80
N LEU A 19 -5.94 -7.77 8.30
CA LEU A 19 -6.20 -7.36 6.92
C LEU A 19 -5.22 -7.97 5.91
N THR A 20 -4.05 -8.45 6.36
CA THR A 20 -2.97 -8.97 5.50
C THR A 20 -2.65 -10.45 5.75
N LYS A 21 -3.63 -11.24 6.18
CA LYS A 21 -3.49 -12.71 6.25
C LYS A 21 -3.53 -13.32 4.85
N ALA A 22 -2.74 -14.37 4.64
CA ALA A 22 -2.72 -15.12 3.40
C ALA A 22 -3.47 -16.46 3.54
N ASN A 23 -4.38 -16.74 2.60
CA ASN A 23 -4.95 -18.06 2.38
C ASN A 23 -4.10 -18.87 1.36
N VAL A 24 -4.57 -20.04 0.97
CA VAL A 24 -3.91 -20.89 -0.02
C VAL A 24 -3.77 -20.21 -1.38
N ASP A 25 -4.77 -19.43 -1.81
CA ASP A 25 -4.77 -18.78 -3.12
C ASP A 25 -3.75 -17.64 -3.19
N ILE A 26 -3.63 -16.83 -2.11
CA ILE A 26 -2.59 -15.79 -2.01
C ILE A 26 -1.19 -16.41 -1.92
N ARG A 27 -1.04 -17.57 -1.25
CA ARG A 27 0.23 -18.30 -1.24
C ARG A 27 0.59 -18.80 -2.64
N ASN A 28 -0.38 -19.31 -3.39
CA ASN A 28 -0.17 -19.74 -4.77
C ASN A 28 0.22 -18.55 -5.67
N LEU A 29 -0.39 -17.38 -5.48
CA LEU A 29 0.02 -16.14 -6.15
C LEU A 29 1.49 -15.79 -5.84
N ALA A 30 1.91 -15.92 -4.59
CA ALA A 30 3.29 -15.68 -4.17
C ALA A 30 4.27 -16.66 -4.84
N ILE A 31 3.91 -17.95 -4.88
CA ILE A 31 4.70 -18.98 -5.58
C ILE A 31 4.78 -18.70 -7.08
N GLU A 32 3.66 -18.32 -7.71
CA GLU A 32 3.61 -17.90 -9.11
C GLU A 32 4.54 -16.72 -9.38
N ALA A 33 4.54 -15.72 -8.49
CA ALA A 33 5.40 -14.54 -8.59
C ALA A 33 6.89 -14.89 -8.49
N LYS A 34 7.25 -15.88 -7.67
CA LYS A 34 8.62 -16.35 -7.48
C LYS A 34 9.10 -17.30 -8.58
N ASN A 35 8.20 -17.82 -9.41
CA ASN A 35 8.55 -18.82 -10.41
C ASN A 35 9.53 -18.25 -11.44
N GLY A 36 10.66 -18.93 -11.58
CA GLY A 36 11.76 -18.50 -12.48
C GLY A 36 12.81 -17.61 -11.81
N PHE A 37 12.65 -17.26 -10.52
CA PHE A 37 13.61 -16.45 -9.76
C PHE A 37 14.25 -17.25 -8.62
N ASN A 38 15.53 -16.96 -8.35
CA ASN A 38 16.27 -17.53 -7.24
C ASN A 38 15.89 -16.87 -5.90
N GLU A 39 16.38 -17.45 -4.78
CA GLU A 39 16.08 -16.93 -3.44
C GLU A 39 16.58 -15.49 -3.21
N ASN A 40 17.61 -15.06 -3.91
CA ASN A 40 18.21 -13.73 -3.79
C ASN A 40 17.57 -12.69 -4.73
N GLU A 41 16.69 -13.10 -5.66
CA GLU A 41 16.04 -12.23 -6.65
C GLU A 41 14.69 -11.69 -6.12
N ASN A 42 14.73 -11.13 -4.91
CA ASN A 42 13.53 -10.60 -4.26
C ASN A 42 12.98 -9.35 -4.95
N LEU A 43 13.83 -8.55 -5.62
CA LEU A 43 13.40 -7.38 -6.37
C LEU A 43 12.56 -7.78 -7.59
N GLU A 44 13.06 -8.71 -8.39
CA GLU A 44 12.40 -9.26 -9.58
C GLU A 44 11.10 -9.96 -9.20
N THR A 45 11.14 -10.79 -8.15
CA THR A 45 9.96 -11.44 -7.57
C THR A 45 8.90 -10.41 -7.17
N SER A 46 9.30 -9.28 -6.57
CA SER A 46 8.40 -8.22 -6.12
C SER A 46 7.75 -7.47 -7.29
N HIS A 47 8.50 -7.19 -8.34
CA HIS A 47 7.97 -6.60 -9.58
C HIS A 47 6.99 -7.55 -10.27
N ASN A 48 7.31 -8.85 -10.34
CA ASN A 48 6.41 -9.85 -10.90
C ASN A 48 5.12 -9.97 -10.06
N LEU A 49 5.24 -9.97 -8.73
CA LEU A 49 4.07 -9.96 -7.83
C LEU A 49 3.18 -8.73 -8.05
N MET A 50 3.79 -7.55 -8.19
CA MET A 50 3.07 -6.31 -8.49
C MET A 50 2.27 -6.45 -9.80
N SER A 51 2.89 -6.98 -10.84
CA SER A 51 2.25 -7.19 -12.15
C SER A 51 1.08 -8.18 -12.06
N LEU A 52 1.28 -9.30 -11.37
CA LEU A 52 0.24 -10.31 -11.17
C LEU A 52 -0.96 -9.78 -10.36
N VAL A 53 -0.72 -8.98 -9.33
CA VAL A 53 -1.82 -8.35 -8.55
C VAL A 53 -2.58 -7.37 -9.44
N ALA A 54 -1.87 -6.53 -10.19
CA ALA A 54 -2.49 -5.57 -11.10
C ALA A 54 -3.31 -6.23 -12.23
N GLU A 55 -2.93 -7.43 -12.66
CA GLU A 55 -3.65 -8.20 -13.67
C GLU A 55 -4.88 -8.92 -13.09
N LYS A 56 -4.71 -9.56 -11.92
CA LYS A 56 -5.74 -10.44 -11.34
C LYS A 56 -6.82 -9.68 -10.57
N ILE A 57 -6.56 -8.45 -10.12
CA ILE A 57 -7.47 -7.64 -9.28
C ILE A 57 -7.89 -6.38 -10.04
N GLU A 58 -9.11 -6.38 -10.54
CA GLU A 58 -9.73 -5.24 -11.21
C GLU A 58 -9.83 -4.05 -10.23
N TYR A 59 -9.27 -2.89 -10.61
CA TYR A 59 -9.48 -1.67 -9.84
C TYR A 59 -10.94 -1.21 -9.96
N LYS A 60 -11.70 -1.27 -8.87
CA LYS A 60 -13.12 -0.93 -8.88
C LYS A 60 -13.53 -0.26 -7.58
N PRO A 61 -13.75 1.05 -7.58
CA PRO A 61 -14.27 1.78 -6.42
C PRO A 61 -15.62 1.25 -5.95
N LEU A 62 -15.91 1.44 -4.66
CA LEU A 62 -17.19 1.10 -4.02
C LEU A 62 -17.50 -0.42 -3.97
N THR A 63 -16.51 -1.28 -4.20
CA THR A 63 -16.69 -2.74 -4.07
C THR A 63 -16.18 -3.28 -2.73
N THR A 64 -15.34 -2.53 -2.06
CA THR A 64 -14.68 -2.89 -0.79
C THR A 64 -14.79 -1.73 0.21
N ASN A 65 -14.40 -1.96 1.44
CA ASN A 65 -14.35 -0.98 2.50
C ASN A 65 -13.05 -1.11 3.32
N ASN A 66 -12.87 -0.26 4.32
CA ASN A 66 -11.66 -0.21 5.15
C ASN A 66 -11.42 -1.46 6.03
N GLN A 67 -12.39 -2.36 6.15
CA GLN A 67 -12.28 -3.63 6.88
C GLN A 67 -12.08 -4.83 5.94
N THR A 68 -12.15 -4.62 4.63
CA THR A 68 -11.96 -5.69 3.65
C THR A 68 -10.56 -6.28 3.76
N THR A 69 -10.48 -7.58 3.93
CA THR A 69 -9.23 -8.32 4.07
C THR A 69 -8.62 -8.63 2.70
N ALA A 70 -7.32 -8.91 2.66
CA ALA A 70 -6.63 -9.37 1.45
C ALA A 70 -7.31 -10.61 0.84
N ILE A 71 -7.79 -11.53 1.69
CA ILE A 71 -8.48 -12.77 1.25
C ILE A 71 -9.80 -12.43 0.56
N GLU A 72 -10.62 -11.57 1.15
CA GLU A 72 -11.91 -11.17 0.58
C GLU A 72 -11.74 -10.45 -0.75
N ALA A 73 -10.83 -9.47 -0.81
CA ALA A 73 -10.55 -8.75 -2.04
C ALA A 73 -9.99 -9.68 -3.15
N PHE A 74 -9.09 -10.60 -2.78
CA PHE A 74 -8.55 -11.58 -3.72
C PHE A 74 -9.63 -12.51 -4.27
N ASN A 75 -10.57 -12.97 -3.44
CA ASN A 75 -11.69 -13.83 -3.85
C ASN A 75 -12.67 -13.08 -4.77
N GLN A 76 -12.92 -11.80 -4.48
CA GLN A 76 -13.80 -10.95 -5.31
C GLN A 76 -13.16 -10.56 -6.64
N LYS A 77 -11.83 -10.67 -6.79
CA LYS A 77 -11.05 -10.18 -7.93
C LYS A 77 -11.24 -8.70 -8.23
N LYS A 78 -11.62 -7.92 -7.23
CA LYS A 78 -11.91 -6.48 -7.32
C LYS A 78 -11.50 -5.81 -6.04
N GLY A 79 -11.12 -4.53 -6.15
CA GLY A 79 -10.80 -3.70 -5.01
C GLY A 79 -10.22 -2.37 -5.43
N VAL A 80 -9.71 -1.63 -4.47
CA VAL A 80 -9.02 -0.35 -4.67
C VAL A 80 -7.54 -0.48 -4.31
N CYS A 81 -6.77 0.61 -4.36
CA CYS A 81 -5.34 0.61 -4.04
C CYS A 81 -5.03 -0.02 -2.67
N GLN A 82 -5.87 0.20 -1.65
CA GLN A 82 -5.74 -0.44 -0.34
C GLN A 82 -5.76 -1.97 -0.43
N ASP A 83 -6.72 -2.51 -1.17
CA ASP A 83 -6.91 -3.97 -1.28
C ASP A 83 -5.76 -4.63 -2.04
N GLN A 84 -5.36 -4.01 -3.15
CA GLN A 84 -4.22 -4.48 -3.94
C GLN A 84 -2.92 -4.45 -3.12
N ALA A 85 -2.69 -3.39 -2.32
CA ALA A 85 -1.55 -3.31 -1.41
C ALA A 85 -1.62 -4.40 -0.32
N HIS A 86 -2.77 -4.66 0.28
CA HIS A 86 -2.95 -5.72 1.28
C HIS A 86 -2.65 -7.11 0.70
N ILE A 87 -3.11 -7.40 -0.54
CA ILE A 87 -2.83 -8.67 -1.23
C ILE A 87 -1.32 -8.82 -1.47
N MET A 88 -0.65 -7.76 -1.96
CA MET A 88 0.79 -7.78 -2.17
C MET A 88 1.55 -8.07 -0.87
N ILE A 89 1.20 -7.38 0.22
CA ILE A 89 1.82 -7.54 1.53
C ILE A 89 1.61 -8.97 2.06
N ALA A 90 0.38 -9.50 1.95
CA ALA A 90 0.07 -10.84 2.37
C ALA A 90 0.91 -11.89 1.60
N ALA A 91 1.03 -11.73 0.28
CA ALA A 91 1.82 -12.62 -0.57
C ALA A 91 3.33 -12.52 -0.26
N ALA A 92 3.89 -11.30 -0.15
CA ALA A 92 5.31 -11.06 0.13
C ALA A 92 5.74 -11.71 1.46
N LYS A 93 4.92 -11.56 2.51
CA LYS A 93 5.20 -12.18 3.82
C LYS A 93 5.27 -13.70 3.76
N THR A 94 4.50 -14.36 2.88
CA THR A 94 4.59 -15.83 2.70
C THR A 94 5.90 -16.28 2.06
N LEU A 95 6.58 -15.37 1.35
CA LEU A 95 7.92 -15.59 0.77
C LEU A 95 9.04 -15.21 1.74
N GLY A 96 8.72 -14.75 2.96
CA GLY A 96 9.71 -14.27 3.92
C GLY A 96 10.24 -12.87 3.60
N ILE A 97 9.58 -12.11 2.73
CA ILE A 97 9.94 -10.73 2.40
C ILE A 97 9.21 -9.79 3.37
N PRO A 98 9.94 -9.02 4.22
CA PRO A 98 9.31 -8.03 5.07
C PRO A 98 8.56 -6.99 4.23
N ALA A 99 7.28 -6.78 4.57
CA ALA A 99 6.38 -5.94 3.78
C ALA A 99 5.49 -5.07 4.66
N ARG A 100 5.34 -3.80 4.30
CA ARG A 100 4.52 -2.82 5.01
C ARG A 100 3.58 -2.07 4.08
N TYR A 101 2.47 -1.65 4.64
CA TYR A 101 1.49 -0.79 3.99
C TYR A 101 1.94 0.67 4.13
N VAL A 102 1.77 1.43 3.07
CA VAL A 102 2.00 2.87 3.06
C VAL A 102 0.72 3.60 2.69
N SER A 103 0.39 4.60 3.47
CA SER A 103 -0.65 5.58 3.20
C SER A 103 -0.02 6.91 2.82
N GLY A 104 -0.54 7.56 1.81
CA GLY A 104 -0.04 8.83 1.33
C GLY A 104 -0.95 9.50 0.31
N TYR A 105 -0.35 10.32 -0.51
CA TYR A 105 -1.03 11.04 -1.58
C TYR A 105 -0.25 10.87 -2.88
N MET A 106 -0.97 10.90 -3.98
CA MET A 106 -0.37 10.91 -5.31
C MET A 106 -0.83 12.18 -6.05
N HIS A 107 0.14 12.94 -6.54
CA HIS A 107 -0.14 14.08 -7.40
C HIS A 107 -0.51 13.58 -8.79
N ASN A 108 -1.68 13.99 -9.27
CA ASN A 108 -2.14 13.66 -10.62
C ASN A 108 -2.05 14.93 -11.49
N ASN A 109 -1.24 14.87 -12.55
CA ASN A 109 -1.02 15.99 -13.49
C ASN A 109 -2.25 16.30 -14.39
N SER A 110 -3.39 15.65 -14.20
CA SER A 110 -4.61 16.04 -14.88
C SER A 110 -5.07 17.40 -14.36
N HIS A 111 -5.23 18.37 -15.26
CA HIS A 111 -5.62 19.77 -15.02
C HIS A 111 -6.97 20.00 -14.30
N SER A 112 -7.56 18.96 -13.73
CA SER A 112 -8.73 19.09 -12.85
C SER A 112 -8.25 19.16 -11.41
N SER A 113 -8.29 20.36 -10.84
CA SER A 113 -7.88 20.74 -9.47
C SER A 113 -8.68 20.06 -8.35
N GLU A 114 -9.41 19.00 -8.59
CA GLU A 114 -10.43 18.49 -7.67
C GLU A 114 -10.19 17.08 -7.09
N PHE A 115 -9.16 16.35 -7.48
CA PHE A 115 -8.92 15.02 -6.90
C PHE A 115 -7.46 14.77 -6.52
N GLN A 116 -7.08 15.34 -5.39
CA GLN A 116 -5.96 14.83 -4.61
C GLN A 116 -6.48 13.63 -3.79
N SER A 117 -6.50 12.47 -4.41
CA SER A 117 -6.99 11.29 -3.73
C SER A 117 -5.91 10.74 -2.80
N THR A 118 -6.32 10.39 -1.59
CA THR A 118 -5.52 9.51 -0.74
C THR A 118 -5.14 8.27 -1.56
N HIS A 119 -3.90 7.84 -1.46
CA HIS A 119 -3.38 6.70 -2.18
C HIS A 119 -2.66 5.75 -1.25
N ALA A 120 -2.56 4.50 -1.67
CA ALA A 120 -1.91 3.45 -0.89
C ALA A 120 -1.09 2.54 -1.79
N TRP A 121 0.04 2.07 -1.24
CA TRP A 121 0.92 1.12 -1.90
C TRP A 121 1.61 0.21 -0.88
N ALA A 122 2.37 -0.75 -1.35
CA ALA A 122 3.20 -1.60 -0.52
C ALA A 122 4.67 -1.18 -0.59
N GLU A 123 5.40 -1.33 0.51
CA GLU A 123 6.86 -1.27 0.52
C GLU A 123 7.40 -2.61 1.01
N PHE A 124 8.41 -3.14 0.30
CA PHE A 124 9.11 -4.37 0.65
C PHE A 124 10.55 -4.09 0.98
N TYR A 125 11.08 -4.79 1.97
CA TYR A 125 12.49 -4.69 2.33
C TYR A 125 13.31 -5.63 1.44
N ILE A 126 14.09 -5.05 0.57
CA ILE A 126 14.97 -5.74 -0.36
C ILE A 126 16.41 -5.63 0.17
N ASN A 127 17.09 -6.76 0.27
CA ASN A 127 18.50 -6.77 0.70
C ASN A 127 19.31 -5.82 -0.18
N ASP A 128 20.25 -5.12 0.42
CA ASP A 128 21.14 -4.14 -0.21
C ASP A 128 20.48 -2.85 -0.74
N LEU A 129 19.13 -2.82 -0.86
CA LEU A 129 18.38 -1.63 -1.30
C LEU A 129 17.59 -0.97 -0.16
N GLY A 130 17.22 -1.73 0.88
CA GLY A 130 16.30 -1.27 1.92
C GLY A 130 14.83 -1.32 1.48
N TRP A 131 14.03 -0.34 1.89
CA TRP A 131 12.61 -0.29 1.57
C TRP A 131 12.37 0.21 0.15
N VAL A 132 11.76 -0.62 -0.67
CA VAL A 132 11.40 -0.34 -2.08
C VAL A 132 9.88 -0.33 -2.20
N GLY A 133 9.31 0.70 -2.84
CA GLY A 133 7.88 0.85 -3.05
C GLY A 133 7.39 0.13 -4.31
N PHE A 134 6.18 -0.45 -4.20
CA PHE A 134 5.48 -1.14 -5.29
C PHE A 134 4.01 -0.74 -5.29
N ASP A 135 3.56 -0.12 -6.37
CA ASP A 135 2.19 0.30 -6.56
C ASP A 135 1.50 -0.51 -7.67
N PRO A 136 0.74 -1.55 -7.33
CA PRO A 136 0.05 -2.36 -8.32
C PRO A 136 -1.06 -1.60 -9.06
N THR A 137 -1.65 -0.57 -8.46
CA THR A 137 -2.70 0.22 -9.09
C THR A 137 -2.17 0.98 -10.30
N ASN A 138 -1.00 1.58 -10.18
CA ASN A 138 -0.34 2.33 -11.25
C ASN A 138 0.76 1.53 -11.96
N LYS A 139 1.02 0.29 -11.54
CA LYS A 139 2.04 -0.63 -12.11
C LYS A 139 3.44 -0.02 -12.15
N CYS A 140 3.81 0.69 -11.10
CA CYS A 140 5.11 1.36 -11.00
C CYS A 140 5.64 1.37 -9.58
N SER A 141 6.93 1.67 -9.44
CA SER A 141 7.49 2.10 -8.17
C SER A 141 7.16 3.58 -7.93
N PRO A 142 6.81 3.97 -6.69
CA PRO A 142 6.59 5.38 -6.34
C PRO A 142 7.75 6.28 -6.74
N ASP A 143 7.42 7.37 -7.39
CA ASP A 143 8.33 8.41 -7.87
C ASP A 143 8.05 9.75 -7.15
N GLU A 144 8.53 10.89 -7.71
CA GLU A 144 8.34 12.23 -7.16
C GLU A 144 6.88 12.69 -7.06
N ARG A 145 5.95 11.99 -7.71
CA ARG A 145 4.51 12.26 -7.61
C ARG A 145 3.89 11.74 -6.31
N TYR A 146 4.62 10.93 -5.55
CA TYR A 146 4.10 10.26 -4.36
C TYR A 146 4.57 10.95 -3.09
N VAL A 147 3.64 11.27 -2.21
CA VAL A 147 3.92 11.79 -0.86
C VAL A 147 3.59 10.71 0.15
N ARG A 148 4.62 10.11 0.75
CA ARG A 148 4.48 9.13 1.83
C ARG A 148 4.16 9.85 3.13
N VAL A 149 3.07 9.48 3.80
CA VAL A 149 2.65 10.09 5.07
C VAL A 149 2.85 9.14 6.24
N SER A 150 2.39 7.91 6.12
CA SER A 150 2.43 6.94 7.21
C SER A 150 2.66 5.53 6.68
N CYS A 151 3.23 4.65 7.52
CA CYS A 151 3.36 3.24 7.20
C CYS A 151 3.02 2.34 8.40
N GLY A 152 2.64 1.09 8.12
CA GLY A 152 2.26 0.13 9.15
C GLY A 152 2.08 -1.29 8.60
N LEU A 153 1.62 -2.21 9.46
CA LEU A 153 1.38 -3.60 9.07
C LEU A 153 0.23 -3.74 8.06
N ASP A 154 -0.73 -2.83 8.11
CA ASP A 154 -1.89 -2.69 7.22
C ASP A 154 -2.45 -1.26 7.28
N ALA A 155 -3.56 -1.01 6.59
CA ALA A 155 -4.21 0.30 6.52
C ALA A 155 -4.61 0.84 7.91
N SER A 156 -5.03 -0.02 8.84
CA SER A 156 -5.44 0.40 10.18
C SER A 156 -4.27 0.90 11.03
N TYR A 157 -3.07 0.35 10.82
CA TYR A 157 -1.84 0.80 11.47
C TYR A 157 -1.24 2.03 10.79
N ALA A 158 -1.43 2.19 9.49
CA ALA A 158 -0.90 3.29 8.69
C ALA A 158 -1.89 4.44 8.49
N SER A 159 -2.97 4.51 9.30
CA SER A 159 -3.91 5.64 9.24
C SER A 159 -3.20 6.95 9.60
N PRO A 160 -3.18 7.96 8.71
CA PRO A 160 -2.51 9.24 8.97
C PRO A 160 -3.15 10.01 10.14
N ILE A 161 -4.44 9.82 10.35
CA ILE A 161 -5.22 10.48 11.40
C ILE A 161 -5.97 9.40 12.18
N LYS A 162 -5.81 9.42 13.50
CA LYS A 162 -6.56 8.59 14.44
C LYS A 162 -7.21 9.49 15.47
N GLY A 163 -8.55 9.53 15.50
CA GLY A 163 -9.33 10.21 16.50
C GLY A 163 -9.87 9.22 17.56
N VAL A 164 -9.94 9.66 18.81
CA VAL A 164 -10.68 8.96 19.88
C VAL A 164 -11.79 9.88 20.34
N PHE A 165 -13.01 9.41 20.22
CA PHE A 165 -14.17 10.17 20.64
C PHE A 165 -14.59 9.73 22.05
N TYR A 166 -14.66 10.69 22.99
CA TYR A 166 -15.19 10.48 24.32
C TYR A 166 -16.55 11.18 24.40
N GLY A 167 -17.66 10.43 24.36
CA GLY A 167 -19.02 10.98 24.49
C GLY A 167 -20.11 9.95 24.25
N ASN A 168 -21.34 10.28 24.66
CA ASN A 168 -22.50 9.48 24.29
C ASN A 168 -22.77 9.68 22.81
N ILE A 169 -22.71 8.59 22.06
CA ILE A 169 -23.06 8.56 20.62
C ILE A 169 -24.61 8.58 20.57
N ASN A 170 -25.20 9.76 20.63
CA ASN A 170 -26.51 9.94 20.05
C ASN A 170 -26.30 10.06 18.54
N ASN A 171 -26.85 9.18 17.78
CA ASN A 171 -26.88 8.87 16.35
C ASN A 171 -26.52 9.96 15.28
N ASP A 172 -26.00 11.09 15.65
CA ASP A 172 -25.51 12.11 14.73
C ASP A 172 -23.99 11.94 14.60
N ALA A 173 -23.56 11.22 13.56
CA ALA A 173 -22.19 11.14 13.19
C ALA A 173 -21.68 12.56 12.90
N VAL A 174 -20.76 13.05 13.70
CA VAL A 174 -20.01 14.27 13.40
C VAL A 174 -19.10 13.92 12.22
N ILE A 175 -19.52 14.28 11.02
CA ILE A 175 -18.68 14.21 9.83
C ILE A 175 -17.80 15.45 9.87
N GLU A 176 -16.55 15.29 10.26
CA GLU A 176 -15.54 16.32 10.05
C GLU A 176 -15.09 16.26 8.59
N ASN A 177 -15.26 17.35 7.87
CA ASN A 177 -14.69 17.49 6.54
C ASN A 177 -13.19 17.76 6.68
N LEU A 178 -12.37 16.87 6.18
CA LEU A 178 -10.93 17.04 6.08
C LEU A 178 -10.57 17.41 4.63
N ASP A 179 -10.16 18.64 4.43
CA ASP A 179 -9.61 19.09 3.15
C ASP A 179 -8.08 18.97 3.18
N ILE A 180 -7.54 18.28 2.17
CA ILE A 180 -6.11 18.08 2.02
C ILE A 180 -5.67 18.65 0.69
N HIS A 181 -4.69 19.56 0.73
CA HIS A 181 -4.08 20.16 -0.45
C HIS A 181 -2.63 19.66 -0.60
N VAL A 182 -2.32 19.02 -1.72
CA VAL A 182 -0.95 18.66 -2.10
C VAL A 182 -0.52 19.61 -3.22
N GLN A 183 0.57 20.34 -3.02
CA GLN A 183 1.11 21.27 -4.01
C GLN A 183 2.55 20.89 -4.35
N THR A 184 2.90 20.99 -5.63
CA THR A 184 4.29 20.95 -6.07
C THR A 184 4.84 22.38 -6.03
N LEU A 185 5.96 22.56 -5.32
CA LEU A 185 6.72 23.83 -5.38
C LEU A 185 7.66 23.74 -6.58
N GLU A 186 7.38 24.47 -7.65
CA GLU A 186 8.36 24.69 -8.69
C GLU A 186 9.44 25.62 -8.14
N ASN A 187 10.64 25.10 -7.94
CA ASN A 187 11.80 25.94 -7.69
C ASN A 187 12.16 26.66 -9.00
N ASN A 188 11.65 27.87 -9.17
CA ASN A 188 12.17 28.82 -10.14
C ASN A 188 13.56 29.27 -9.68
N SER A 189 14.58 28.45 -9.87
CA SER A 189 15.96 28.89 -9.87
C SER A 189 16.23 29.57 -11.20
N GLN A 190 15.85 30.84 -11.31
CA GLN A 190 16.43 31.72 -12.30
C GLN A 190 17.88 31.98 -11.90
N GLN A 191 18.79 31.51 -12.69
CA GLN A 191 20.13 32.12 -12.90
C GLN A 191 20.28 32.47 -14.35
#